data_f29de4202487a6a8ea296fa3ff5e1697
#
_entry.id   f29de4202487a6a8ea296fa3ff5e1697
#
_cell.length_a   1.000
_cell.length_b   1.000
_cell.length_c   1.000
_cell.angle_alpha   90.00
_cell.angle_beta   90.00
_cell.angle_gamma   90.00
#
_symmetry.space_group_name_H-M   'P 1'
#
loop_
_entity.id
_entity.type
_entity.pdbx_description
1 polymer ?
#
loop_
_entity_poly.entity_id
_entity_poly.type
_entity_poly.pdbx_seq_one_letter_code
_entity_poly.pdbx_strand_id
1 'polypeptide(L)'
;MKKLSTYIFPILLLVVSCKEEEKKPKVIYEDAKAVVAPIQKDTTQIKIADLPIHIEGTSFLVHPMGEYSLTDGSSKSNSGASSAYDKDESFKVSNYNDYEITGYISNFKFQKIGSDSLRLLTEKPILIETVTYLKTVSDKTKQQILVYTLADMDTNKDGKINSNDIKTIYLSDISGNKFTKIGTDFQELIDWNLIEATSHLYFRTLEDINKNGAFDKTDKVHYHFINLQNKDWKVEEYSPIN
;
A
#
# COMPACT_ATOMS: atom_id res chain seq x y z
N MET A 1 49.14 2.55 64.39
CA MET A 1 48.39 3.64 63.61
C MET A 1 48.20 3.11 62.23
N LYS A 2 46.99 2.58 61.93
CA LYS A 2 46.64 2.03 60.61
C LYS A 2 45.95 3.17 59.79
N LYS A 3 46.57 3.50 58.65
CA LYS A 3 46.00 4.48 57.71
C LYS A 3 44.94 3.76 56.86
N LEU A 4 43.69 4.20 56.95
CA LEU A 4 42.54 3.80 56.13
C LEU A 4 42.59 4.60 54.85
N SER A 5 42.86 3.90 53.69
CA SER A 5 42.86 4.51 52.37
C SER A 5 41.45 4.38 51.77
N THR A 6 40.74 5.50 51.63
CA THR A 6 39.42 5.58 51.05
C THR A 6 39.55 5.68 49.52
N TYR A 7 39.23 4.60 48.79
CA TYR A 7 39.10 4.62 47.31
C TYR A 7 37.75 5.21 46.94
N ILE A 8 37.77 6.42 46.38
CA ILE A 8 36.62 7.02 45.73
C ILE A 8 36.61 6.48 44.32
N PHE A 9 35.61 5.65 44.01
CA PHE A 9 35.34 5.12 42.65
C PHE A 9 34.42 6.11 41.93
N PRO A 10 34.86 6.75 40.82
CA PRO A 10 33.96 7.63 40.09
C PRO A 10 32.93 6.78 39.31
N ILE A 11 31.66 6.89 39.68
CA ILE A 11 30.53 6.34 38.90
C ILE A 11 30.42 7.16 37.64
N LEU A 12 30.86 6.62 36.51
CA LEU A 12 30.67 7.16 35.19
C LEU A 12 29.21 6.90 34.75
N LEU A 13 28.35 7.91 34.87
CA LEU A 13 26.98 7.90 34.37
C LEU A 13 27.02 7.91 32.83
N LEU A 14 26.86 6.74 32.22
CA LEU A 14 26.58 6.60 30.80
C LEU A 14 25.14 7.06 30.54
N VAL A 15 24.97 8.33 30.13
CA VAL A 15 23.72 8.80 29.52
C VAL A 15 23.59 8.12 28.16
N VAL A 16 22.83 7.04 28.10
CA VAL A 16 22.36 6.47 26.84
C VAL A 16 21.30 7.44 26.31
N SER A 17 21.73 8.35 25.45
CA SER A 17 20.82 9.16 24.65
C SER A 17 20.16 8.23 23.64
N CYS A 18 18.93 7.79 23.90
CA CYS A 18 18.06 7.30 22.83
C CYS A 18 17.85 8.44 21.85
N LYS A 19 18.51 8.39 20.69
CA LYS A 19 18.07 9.20 19.56
C LYS A 19 16.69 8.64 19.19
N GLU A 20 15.62 9.40 19.41
CA GLU A 20 14.37 9.20 18.69
C GLU A 20 14.70 9.31 17.21
N GLU A 21 14.48 8.23 16.47
CA GLU A 21 14.56 8.27 15.00
C GLU A 21 13.47 9.25 14.54
N GLU A 22 13.89 10.32 13.90
CA GLU A 22 12.98 11.25 13.23
C GLU A 22 12.23 10.45 12.17
N LYS A 23 10.95 10.16 12.43
CA LYS A 23 10.07 9.52 11.45
C LYS A 23 9.97 10.46 10.26
N LYS A 24 10.44 10.02 9.11
CA LYS A 24 10.26 10.77 7.85
C LYS A 24 8.77 11.00 7.63
N PRO A 25 8.37 12.21 7.19
CA PRO A 25 6.97 12.48 6.92
C PRO A 25 6.46 11.59 5.79
N LYS A 26 5.25 11.05 5.92
CA LYS A 26 4.56 10.32 4.85
C LYS A 26 4.00 11.24 3.78
N VAL A 27 3.77 12.50 4.14
CA VAL A 27 3.20 13.52 3.26
C VAL A 27 4.02 14.78 3.33
N ILE A 28 4.37 15.32 2.17
CA ILE A 28 4.94 16.67 2.05
C ILE A 28 3.91 17.52 1.33
N TYR A 29 3.21 18.37 2.08
CA TYR A 29 2.27 19.33 1.52
C TYR A 29 3.02 20.39 0.72
N GLU A 30 2.46 20.85 -0.38
CA GLU A 30 3.11 21.86 -1.20
C GLU A 30 3.10 23.21 -0.53
N ASP A 31 4.28 23.75 -0.24
CA ASP A 31 4.46 25.20 -0.35
C ASP A 31 4.60 25.52 -1.85
N ALA A 32 3.93 26.55 -2.32
CA ALA A 32 3.73 26.91 -3.74
C ALA A 32 5.02 27.13 -4.58
N LYS A 33 6.17 26.68 -4.13
CA LYS A 33 7.51 26.81 -4.77
C LYS A 33 8.32 25.51 -4.88
N ALA A 34 7.82 24.37 -4.42
CA ALA A 34 8.56 23.13 -4.54
C ALA A 34 8.45 22.60 -5.98
N VAL A 35 9.57 22.49 -6.67
CA VAL A 35 9.67 21.79 -7.96
C VAL A 35 9.46 20.30 -7.66
N VAL A 36 8.35 19.74 -8.09
CA VAL A 36 8.09 18.30 -8.02
C VAL A 36 9.18 17.60 -8.84
N ALA A 37 10.02 16.81 -8.17
CA ALA A 37 10.99 15.99 -8.88
C ALA A 37 10.22 14.99 -9.78
N PRO A 38 10.59 14.84 -11.06
CA PRO A 38 9.94 13.84 -11.90
C PRO A 38 10.23 12.45 -11.34
N ILE A 39 9.20 11.58 -11.33
CA ILE A 39 9.35 10.18 -10.93
C ILE A 39 10.52 9.58 -11.72
N GLN A 40 11.57 9.19 -11.02
CA GLN A 40 12.77 8.64 -11.65
C GLN A 40 12.48 7.21 -12.12
N LYS A 41 12.59 7.01 -13.43
CA LYS A 41 12.52 5.67 -14.00
C LYS A 41 13.87 4.99 -13.81
N ASP A 42 13.92 3.96 -12.98
CA ASP A 42 15.11 3.12 -12.82
C ASP A 42 15.34 2.31 -14.11
N THR A 43 16.43 2.60 -14.82
CA THR A 43 16.76 1.91 -16.08
C THR A 43 17.44 0.56 -15.87
N THR A 44 17.75 0.19 -14.63
CA THR A 44 18.37 -1.11 -14.28
C THR A 44 17.31 -2.19 -14.04
N GLN A 45 16.03 -1.84 -14.09
CA GLN A 45 14.93 -2.74 -13.84
C GLN A 45 14.29 -3.21 -15.15
N ILE A 46 13.94 -4.49 -15.21
CA ILE A 46 13.14 -5.07 -16.28
C ILE A 46 11.70 -5.24 -15.82
N LYS A 47 10.75 -4.92 -16.72
CA LYS A 47 9.35 -5.24 -16.48
C LYS A 47 9.11 -6.71 -16.68
N ILE A 48 8.49 -7.36 -15.70
CA ILE A 48 8.08 -8.75 -15.75
C ILE A 48 6.59 -8.89 -15.43
N ALA A 49 6.00 -9.99 -15.84
CA ALA A 49 4.69 -10.42 -15.39
C ALA A 49 4.82 -11.78 -14.72
N ASP A 50 4.06 -12.02 -13.66
CA ASP A 50 3.90 -13.34 -13.08
C ASP A 50 2.96 -14.21 -13.94
N LEU A 51 2.91 -15.50 -13.62
CA LEU A 51 1.98 -16.42 -14.25
C LEU A 51 0.53 -15.95 -14.01
N PRO A 52 -0.38 -16.23 -14.95
CA PRO A 52 -1.77 -15.83 -14.79
C PRO A 52 -2.44 -16.51 -13.61
N ILE A 53 -3.19 -15.75 -12.84
CA ILE A 53 -3.99 -16.21 -11.72
C ILE A 53 -5.45 -16.26 -12.18
N HIS A 54 -6.11 -17.38 -11.99
CA HIS A 54 -7.55 -17.52 -12.20
C HIS A 54 -8.27 -17.43 -10.86
N ILE A 55 -9.13 -16.44 -10.72
CA ILE A 55 -10.03 -16.33 -9.55
C ILE A 55 -11.26 -17.21 -9.82
N GLU A 56 -11.49 -18.20 -8.97
CA GLU A 56 -12.57 -19.17 -9.13
C GLU A 56 -13.94 -18.50 -9.26
N GLY A 57 -14.75 -18.98 -10.20
CA GLY A 57 -16.09 -18.45 -10.49
C GLY A 57 -16.08 -17.21 -11.38
N THR A 58 -14.93 -16.83 -11.95
CA THR A 58 -14.82 -15.74 -12.91
C THR A 58 -14.44 -16.25 -14.31
N SER A 59 -14.59 -15.40 -15.32
CA SER A 59 -14.18 -15.68 -16.70
C SER A 59 -12.92 -14.90 -17.12
N PHE A 60 -12.12 -14.46 -16.15
CA PHE A 60 -10.92 -13.67 -16.38
C PHE A 60 -9.68 -14.30 -15.72
N LEU A 61 -8.55 -14.15 -16.41
CA LEU A 61 -7.22 -14.33 -15.85
C LEU A 61 -6.64 -12.97 -15.48
N VAL A 62 -5.94 -12.92 -14.37
CA VAL A 62 -5.27 -11.73 -13.84
C VAL A 62 -3.76 -11.96 -13.90
N HIS A 63 -3.02 -11.07 -14.55
CA HIS A 63 -1.57 -11.14 -14.71
C HIS A 63 -0.93 -10.04 -13.88
N PRO A 64 -0.36 -10.35 -12.70
CA PRO A 64 0.40 -9.39 -11.91
C PRO A 64 1.65 -8.95 -12.67
N MET A 65 1.95 -7.66 -12.60
CA MET A 65 3.12 -7.06 -13.25
C MET A 65 3.97 -6.30 -12.24
N GLY A 66 5.27 -6.32 -12.44
CA GLY A 66 6.20 -5.58 -11.61
C GLY A 66 7.51 -5.31 -12.29
N GLU A 67 8.45 -4.80 -11.50
CA GLU A 67 9.79 -4.49 -11.95
C GLU A 67 10.79 -5.33 -11.16
N TYR A 68 11.70 -5.96 -11.86
CA TYR A 68 12.74 -6.81 -11.29
C TYR A 68 14.12 -6.20 -11.56
N SER A 69 14.89 -5.96 -10.50
CA SER A 69 16.25 -5.45 -10.61
C SER A 69 17.20 -6.58 -10.98
N LEU A 70 17.91 -6.40 -12.08
CA LEU A 70 19.03 -7.26 -12.46
C LEU A 70 20.26 -6.79 -11.68
N THR A 71 20.40 -7.22 -10.43
CA THR A 71 21.69 -7.08 -9.75
C THR A 71 22.61 -8.16 -10.29
N ASP A 72 23.76 -7.74 -10.85
CA ASP A 72 24.82 -8.67 -11.25
C ASP A 72 25.13 -9.64 -10.10
N GLY A 73 25.06 -10.95 -10.40
CA GLY A 73 25.06 -12.05 -9.46
C GLY A 73 26.31 -12.22 -8.61
N SER A 74 26.63 -11.22 -7.79
CA SER A 74 27.65 -11.29 -6.74
C SER A 74 27.05 -11.00 -5.36
N SER A 75 25.95 -11.65 -5.01
CA SER A 75 25.59 -11.71 -3.59
C SER A 75 26.54 -12.64 -2.85
N LYS A 76 27.67 -12.09 -2.42
CA LYS A 76 28.44 -12.69 -1.32
C LYS A 76 27.53 -12.65 -0.09
N SER A 77 27.02 -13.80 0.30
CA SER A 77 26.44 -14.08 1.58
C SER A 77 27.50 -13.77 2.67
N ASN A 78 27.52 -12.53 3.14
CA ASN A 78 28.18 -12.19 4.39
C ASN A 78 27.11 -12.01 5.46
N SER A 79 27.00 -13.02 6.32
CA SER A 79 26.31 -12.95 7.61
C SER A 79 26.95 -11.87 8.48
N GLY A 80 26.37 -10.68 8.53
CA GLY A 80 26.80 -9.59 9.38
C GLY A 80 25.77 -8.47 9.32
N ALA A 81 25.02 -8.30 10.41
CA ALA A 81 24.19 -7.17 10.82
C ALA A 81 23.81 -6.18 9.68
N SER A 82 22.83 -6.52 8.87
CA SER A 82 22.22 -5.57 7.95
C SER A 82 21.32 -4.63 8.74
N SER A 83 21.55 -3.34 8.55
CA SER A 83 20.64 -2.27 8.96
C SER A 83 19.22 -2.56 8.48
N ALA A 84 18.23 -2.44 9.36
CA ALA A 84 16.84 -2.84 9.19
C ALA A 84 16.02 -1.96 8.19
N TYR A 85 16.66 -1.29 7.24
CA TYR A 85 16.04 -0.22 6.43
C TYR A 85 16.01 -0.44 4.92
N ASP A 86 16.63 -1.50 4.39
CA ASP A 86 16.40 -1.92 3.01
C ASP A 86 15.62 -3.24 3.02
N LYS A 87 14.32 -3.17 3.26
CA LYS A 87 13.42 -4.23 2.77
C LYS A 87 13.45 -4.10 1.27
N ASP A 88 13.99 -5.10 0.58
CA ASP A 88 13.94 -5.22 -0.87
C ASP A 88 12.50 -4.99 -1.35
N GLU A 89 12.21 -3.76 -1.76
CA GLU A 89 10.96 -3.37 -2.42
C GLU A 89 11.02 -3.90 -3.85
N SER A 90 10.93 -5.22 -3.99
CA SER A 90 11.00 -5.91 -5.26
C SER A 90 9.68 -6.59 -5.59
N PHE A 91 9.41 -6.77 -6.87
CA PHE A 91 8.23 -7.47 -7.34
C PHE A 91 8.10 -8.84 -6.67
N LYS A 92 6.97 -9.05 -6.04
CA LYS A 92 6.57 -10.32 -5.43
C LYS A 92 5.05 -10.44 -5.47
N VAL A 93 4.58 -11.67 -5.58
CA VAL A 93 3.17 -12.00 -5.62
C VAL A 93 2.90 -13.18 -4.70
N SER A 94 1.79 -13.13 -3.99
CA SER A 94 1.26 -14.23 -3.19
C SER A 94 -0.25 -14.32 -3.40
N ASN A 95 -0.75 -15.52 -3.65
CA ASN A 95 -2.16 -15.85 -3.83
C ASN A 95 -2.56 -17.08 -3.00
N TYR A 96 -2.05 -17.18 -1.77
CA TYR A 96 -2.39 -18.28 -0.86
C TYR A 96 -3.87 -18.29 -0.46
N ASN A 97 -4.52 -17.15 -0.53
CA ASN A 97 -5.96 -17.03 -0.32
C ASN A 97 -6.65 -17.02 -1.68
N ASP A 98 -7.68 -17.85 -1.87
CA ASP A 98 -8.37 -18.08 -3.15
C ASP A 98 -8.92 -16.79 -3.79
N TYR A 99 -9.20 -15.78 -3.00
CA TYR A 99 -9.82 -14.52 -3.44
C TYR A 99 -8.96 -13.29 -3.20
N GLU A 100 -7.70 -13.48 -2.79
CA GLU A 100 -6.80 -12.38 -2.51
C GLU A 100 -5.44 -12.57 -3.16
N ILE A 101 -4.95 -11.51 -3.78
CA ILE A 101 -3.59 -11.41 -4.31
C ILE A 101 -2.89 -10.31 -3.53
N THR A 102 -1.75 -10.63 -2.93
CA THR A 102 -0.94 -9.67 -2.18
C THR A 102 0.46 -9.59 -2.78
N GLY A 103 1.12 -8.46 -2.61
CA GLY A 103 2.48 -8.36 -3.11
C GLY A 103 3.03 -6.95 -3.17
N TYR A 104 4.02 -6.78 -4.04
CA TYR A 104 4.58 -5.52 -4.46
C TYR A 104 4.41 -5.44 -5.98
N ILE A 105 3.26 -4.93 -6.43
CA ILE A 105 2.76 -5.12 -7.79
C ILE A 105 2.57 -3.74 -8.44
N SER A 106 3.23 -3.50 -9.57
CA SER A 106 3.15 -2.19 -10.25
C SER A 106 1.91 -2.03 -11.13
N ASN A 107 1.29 -3.13 -11.57
CA ASN A 107 0.07 -3.11 -12.38
C ASN A 107 -0.51 -4.52 -12.55
N PHE A 108 -1.68 -4.60 -13.18
CA PHE A 108 -2.28 -5.84 -13.63
C PHE A 108 -2.66 -5.76 -15.11
N LYS A 109 -2.59 -6.93 -15.78
CA LYS A 109 -3.33 -7.13 -17.04
C LYS A 109 -4.43 -8.15 -16.82
N PHE A 110 -5.55 -7.92 -17.48
CA PHE A 110 -6.74 -8.76 -17.46
C PHE A 110 -6.93 -9.42 -18.83
N GLN A 111 -7.20 -10.70 -18.82
CA GLN A 111 -7.46 -11.49 -20.03
C GLN A 111 -8.76 -12.26 -19.85
N LYS A 112 -9.69 -12.09 -20.77
CA LYS A 112 -10.89 -12.94 -20.78
C LYS A 112 -10.50 -14.36 -21.22
N ILE A 113 -10.95 -15.36 -20.51
CA ILE A 113 -10.70 -16.78 -20.88
C ILE A 113 -11.22 -17.04 -22.30
N GLY A 114 -10.37 -17.63 -23.14
CA GLY A 114 -10.65 -17.85 -24.56
C GLY A 114 -10.38 -16.66 -25.47
N SER A 115 -9.73 -15.61 -24.98
CA SER A 115 -9.27 -14.46 -25.76
C SER A 115 -7.76 -14.27 -25.60
N ASP A 116 -7.08 -13.83 -26.66
CA ASP A 116 -5.66 -13.48 -26.64
C ASP A 116 -5.42 -12.01 -26.25
N SER A 117 -6.50 -11.24 -26.06
CA SER A 117 -6.41 -9.82 -25.74
C SER A 117 -6.12 -9.59 -24.26
N LEU A 118 -5.09 -8.82 -23.98
CA LEU A 118 -4.68 -8.40 -22.64
C LEU A 118 -5.00 -6.90 -22.46
N ARG A 119 -5.72 -6.57 -21.38
CA ARG A 119 -6.05 -5.18 -21.03
C ARG A 119 -5.29 -4.76 -19.77
N LEU A 120 -4.60 -3.64 -19.83
CA LEU A 120 -3.94 -3.02 -18.68
C LEU A 120 -4.98 -2.40 -17.73
N LEU A 121 -4.74 -2.50 -16.41
CA LEU A 121 -5.61 -1.87 -15.39
C LEU A 121 -5.57 -0.35 -15.51
N THR A 122 -4.37 0.23 -15.54
CA THR A 122 -4.16 1.69 -15.62
C THR A 122 -2.84 2.03 -16.30
N GLU A 123 -2.77 3.21 -16.92
CA GLU A 123 -1.53 3.80 -17.45
C GLU A 123 -0.78 4.63 -16.40
N LYS A 124 -1.44 4.94 -15.27
CA LYS A 124 -0.81 5.71 -14.19
C LYS A 124 0.14 4.82 -13.40
N PRO A 125 1.27 5.35 -12.92
CA PRO A 125 2.12 4.65 -11.98
C PRO A 125 1.38 4.44 -10.66
N ILE A 126 1.41 3.22 -10.14
CA ILE A 126 0.81 2.82 -8.86
C ILE A 126 1.65 1.71 -8.24
N LEU A 127 1.50 1.52 -6.93
CA LEU A 127 1.96 0.34 -6.23
C LEU A 127 0.80 -0.35 -5.55
N ILE A 128 0.44 -1.55 -6.00
CA ILE A 128 -0.64 -2.34 -5.43
C ILE A 128 -0.06 -3.30 -4.40
N GLU A 129 -0.61 -3.25 -3.17
CA GLU A 129 -0.25 -4.16 -2.08
C GLU A 129 -1.21 -5.34 -1.98
N THR A 130 -2.51 -5.09 -2.15
CA THR A 130 -3.54 -6.14 -2.10
C THR A 130 -4.60 -5.94 -3.16
N VAL A 131 -5.13 -7.05 -3.66
CA VAL A 131 -6.35 -7.10 -4.47
C VAL A 131 -7.23 -8.21 -3.93
N THR A 132 -8.46 -7.90 -3.58
CA THR A 132 -9.42 -8.86 -3.04
C THR A 132 -10.67 -8.93 -3.91
N TYR A 133 -11.02 -10.14 -4.35
CA TYR A 133 -12.28 -10.40 -5.04
C TYR A 133 -13.41 -10.60 -4.05
N LEU A 134 -14.47 -9.82 -4.18
CA LEU A 134 -15.62 -9.89 -3.29
C LEU A 134 -16.59 -11.01 -3.70
N LYS A 135 -16.19 -12.26 -3.44
CA LYS A 135 -16.93 -13.47 -3.84
C LYS A 135 -18.37 -13.47 -3.35
N THR A 136 -18.60 -13.13 -2.08
CA THR A 136 -19.94 -13.12 -1.48
C THR A 136 -20.86 -12.05 -2.07
N VAL A 137 -20.30 -10.89 -2.45
CA VAL A 137 -21.03 -9.86 -3.20
C VAL A 137 -21.40 -10.36 -4.59
N SER A 138 -20.44 -11.00 -5.28
CA SER A 138 -20.69 -11.59 -6.60
C SER A 138 -21.81 -12.64 -6.57
N ASP A 139 -21.82 -13.51 -5.57
CA ASP A 139 -22.85 -14.54 -5.43
C ASP A 139 -24.24 -13.94 -5.26
N LYS A 140 -24.37 -12.87 -4.47
CA LYS A 140 -25.64 -12.22 -4.15
C LYS A 140 -26.13 -11.27 -5.24
N THR A 141 -25.23 -10.45 -5.79
CA THR A 141 -25.59 -9.32 -6.68
C THR A 141 -25.25 -9.54 -8.14
N LYS A 142 -24.47 -10.59 -8.44
CA LYS A 142 -23.84 -10.84 -9.74
C LYS A 142 -22.87 -9.74 -10.21
N GLN A 143 -22.47 -8.86 -9.31
CA GLN A 143 -21.42 -7.87 -9.55
C GLN A 143 -20.08 -8.46 -9.11
N GLN A 144 -19.17 -8.66 -10.04
CA GLN A 144 -17.84 -9.19 -9.80
C GLN A 144 -16.89 -8.01 -9.55
N ILE A 145 -16.62 -7.73 -8.27
CA ILE A 145 -15.89 -6.53 -7.82
C ILE A 145 -14.55 -6.93 -7.24
N LEU A 146 -13.50 -6.19 -7.60
CA LEU A 146 -12.18 -6.22 -7.00
C LEU A 146 -11.98 -4.97 -6.13
N VAL A 147 -11.45 -5.16 -4.92
CA VAL A 147 -11.00 -4.10 -4.00
C VAL A 147 -9.49 -4.07 -4.02
N TYR A 148 -8.91 -2.88 -4.15
CA TYR A 148 -7.46 -2.69 -4.16
C TYR A 148 -7.04 -1.80 -3.00
N THR A 149 -5.97 -2.20 -2.30
CA THR A 149 -5.20 -1.31 -1.44
C THR A 149 -3.89 -0.99 -2.15
N LEU A 150 -3.61 0.29 -2.38
CA LEU A 150 -2.50 0.72 -3.20
C LEU A 150 -2.01 2.14 -2.85
N ALA A 151 -0.78 2.49 -3.26
CA ALA A 151 -0.32 3.86 -3.34
C ALA A 151 -0.44 4.34 -4.80
N ASP A 152 -0.97 5.55 -5.01
CA ASP A 152 -1.22 6.15 -6.34
C ASP A 152 -0.53 7.50 -6.54
N MET A 153 0.23 7.96 -5.56
CA MET A 153 0.97 9.21 -5.57
C MET A 153 2.27 9.09 -4.77
N ASP A 154 3.32 9.77 -5.22
CA ASP A 154 4.53 10.03 -4.44
C ASP A 154 4.22 11.15 -3.42
N THR A 155 3.73 10.78 -2.25
CA THR A 155 3.24 11.72 -1.23
C THR A 155 4.36 12.28 -0.37
N ASN A 156 5.46 11.53 -0.22
CA ASN A 156 6.64 11.94 0.53
C ASN A 156 7.70 12.65 -0.35
N LYS A 157 7.44 12.76 -1.66
CA LYS A 157 8.27 13.43 -2.67
C LYS A 157 9.70 12.91 -2.77
N ASP A 158 9.89 11.59 -2.55
CA ASP A 158 11.19 10.95 -2.71
C ASP A 158 11.51 10.53 -4.17
N GLY A 159 10.58 10.77 -5.10
CA GLY A 159 10.69 10.45 -6.53
C GLY A 159 10.27 9.03 -6.89
N LYS A 160 9.64 8.32 -5.96
CA LYS A 160 9.13 6.94 -6.15
C LYS A 160 7.72 6.82 -5.61
N ILE A 161 6.96 5.84 -6.10
CA ILE A 161 5.72 5.40 -5.46
C ILE A 161 6.02 4.06 -4.80
N ASN A 162 5.98 4.04 -3.45
CA ASN A 162 6.38 2.89 -2.67
C ASN A 162 5.57 2.76 -1.37
N SER A 163 5.95 1.84 -0.48
CA SER A 163 5.24 1.58 0.78
C SER A 163 5.33 2.72 1.82
N ASN A 164 6.19 3.72 1.58
CA ASN A 164 6.32 4.91 2.43
C ASN A 164 5.29 6.00 2.08
N ASP A 165 4.57 5.84 0.96
CA ASP A 165 3.52 6.75 0.55
C ASP A 165 2.17 6.43 1.22
N ILE A 166 1.22 7.35 1.08
CA ILE A 166 -0.14 7.13 1.55
C ILE A 166 -0.79 5.99 0.78
N LYS A 167 -1.39 5.07 1.53
CA LYS A 167 -2.26 4.03 0.98
C LYS A 167 -3.66 4.56 0.77
N THR A 168 -4.27 4.13 -0.31
CA THR A 168 -5.65 4.46 -0.65
C THR A 168 -6.39 3.22 -1.14
N ILE A 169 -7.70 3.34 -1.32
CA ILE A 169 -8.57 2.24 -1.71
C ILE A 169 -9.24 2.52 -3.06
N TYR A 170 -9.26 1.50 -3.92
CA TYR A 170 -9.88 1.53 -5.25
C TYR A 170 -10.81 0.35 -5.45
N LEU A 171 -11.74 0.50 -6.36
CA LEU A 171 -12.59 -0.59 -6.86
C LEU A 171 -12.45 -0.73 -8.38
N SER A 172 -12.66 -1.95 -8.88
CA SER A 172 -12.92 -2.21 -10.30
C SER A 172 -13.89 -3.38 -10.47
N ASP A 173 -14.38 -3.59 -11.69
CA ASP A 173 -14.95 -4.89 -12.04
C ASP A 173 -13.84 -5.93 -12.27
N ILE A 174 -14.22 -7.21 -12.40
CA ILE A 174 -13.28 -8.33 -12.58
C ILE A 174 -12.46 -8.24 -13.86
N SER A 175 -12.85 -7.43 -14.83
CA SER A 175 -12.10 -7.17 -16.06
C SER A 175 -11.13 -6.00 -15.92
N GLY A 176 -11.04 -5.36 -14.76
CA GLY A 176 -10.28 -4.13 -14.52
C GLY A 176 -10.96 -2.87 -15.08
N ASN A 177 -12.22 -2.96 -15.60
CA ASN A 177 -12.97 -1.77 -15.97
C ASN A 177 -13.46 -1.02 -14.74
N LYS A 178 -13.83 0.25 -14.92
CA LYS A 178 -14.29 1.13 -13.85
C LYS A 178 -13.29 1.24 -12.68
N PHE A 179 -12.00 1.16 -12.96
CA PHE A 179 -10.96 1.34 -11.94
C PHE A 179 -11.08 2.75 -11.34
N THR A 180 -11.67 2.82 -10.14
CA THR A 180 -12.12 4.07 -9.51
C THR A 180 -11.59 4.18 -8.10
N LYS A 181 -10.97 5.34 -7.78
CA LYS A 181 -10.60 5.70 -6.41
C LYS A 181 -11.86 5.97 -5.59
N ILE A 182 -11.95 5.36 -4.43
CA ILE A 182 -13.01 5.60 -3.46
C ILE A 182 -12.48 6.23 -2.16
N GLY A 183 -11.16 6.20 -1.95
CA GLY A 183 -10.48 6.96 -0.91
C GLY A 183 -10.36 8.45 -1.25
N THR A 184 -10.17 9.28 -0.24
CA THR A 184 -9.92 10.72 -0.39
C THR A 184 -8.41 10.97 -0.53
N ASP A 185 -8.03 11.93 -1.37
CA ASP A 185 -6.64 12.32 -1.53
C ASP A 185 -6.06 12.85 -0.20
N PHE A 186 -4.79 12.51 0.05
CA PHE A 186 -4.05 12.87 1.26
C PHE A 186 -4.64 12.32 2.57
N GLN A 187 -5.54 11.35 2.50
CA GLN A 187 -6.00 10.57 3.65
C GLN A 187 -5.44 9.15 3.57
N GLU A 188 -4.71 8.73 4.61
CA GLU A 188 -4.15 7.38 4.72
C GLU A 188 -5.27 6.37 4.96
N LEU A 189 -5.36 5.32 4.14
CA LEU A 189 -6.25 4.19 4.40
C LEU A 189 -5.78 3.46 5.66
N ILE A 190 -6.62 3.37 6.68
CA ILE A 190 -6.36 2.57 7.87
C ILE A 190 -6.68 1.11 7.58
N ASP A 191 -7.92 0.84 7.17
CA ASP A 191 -8.43 -0.50 6.88
C ASP A 191 -9.77 -0.43 6.14
N TRP A 192 -10.22 -1.60 5.69
CA TRP A 192 -11.56 -1.80 5.16
C TRP A 192 -12.13 -3.16 5.58
N ASN A 193 -13.43 -3.29 5.58
CA ASN A 193 -14.14 -4.53 5.89
C ASN A 193 -15.45 -4.63 5.11
N LEU A 194 -15.78 -5.85 4.66
CA LEU A 194 -17.04 -6.16 4.01
C LEU A 194 -18.04 -6.75 5.00
N ILE A 195 -19.17 -6.11 5.16
CA ILE A 195 -20.31 -6.71 5.85
C ILE A 195 -21.15 -7.48 4.85
N GLU A 196 -20.90 -8.78 4.76
CA GLU A 196 -21.51 -9.65 3.76
C GLU A 196 -23.03 -9.66 3.82
N ALA A 197 -23.62 -9.59 5.03
CA ALA A 197 -25.07 -9.63 5.23
C ALA A 197 -25.79 -8.54 4.43
N THR A 198 -25.20 -7.34 4.35
CA THR A 198 -25.76 -6.16 3.72
C THR A 198 -25.09 -5.79 2.39
N SER A 199 -24.00 -6.48 2.04
CA SER A 199 -23.12 -6.11 0.90
C SER A 199 -22.60 -4.67 0.99
N HIS A 200 -22.29 -4.22 2.22
CA HIS A 200 -21.68 -2.92 2.44
C HIS A 200 -20.17 -3.07 2.69
N LEU A 201 -19.38 -2.31 1.93
CA LEU A 201 -17.95 -2.14 2.14
C LEU A 201 -17.75 -0.92 3.04
N TYR A 202 -17.20 -1.13 4.22
CA TYR A 202 -16.81 -0.09 5.16
C TYR A 202 -15.31 0.13 5.08
N PHE A 203 -14.87 1.39 5.21
CA PHE A 203 -13.45 1.70 5.30
C PHE A 203 -13.22 2.95 6.15
N ARG A 204 -12.00 3.05 6.69
CA ARG A 204 -11.56 4.19 7.50
C ARG A 204 -10.33 4.82 6.88
N THR A 205 -10.30 6.15 6.97
CA THR A 205 -9.14 6.93 6.56
C THR A 205 -8.70 7.86 7.68
N LEU A 206 -7.43 8.24 7.66
CA LEU A 206 -6.83 9.17 8.61
C LEU A 206 -6.37 10.42 7.87
N GLU A 207 -6.86 11.58 8.29
CA GLU A 207 -6.51 12.90 7.75
C GLU A 207 -5.51 13.60 8.67
N ASP A 208 -4.38 14.01 8.12
CA ASP A 208 -3.41 14.89 8.79
C ASP A 208 -3.97 16.31 8.81
N ILE A 209 -4.74 16.63 9.87
CA ILE A 209 -5.44 17.92 9.97
C ILE A 209 -4.50 19.10 10.28
N ASN A 210 -3.36 18.83 10.93
CA ASN A 210 -2.37 19.86 11.27
C ASN A 210 -1.30 20.03 10.19
N LYS A 211 -1.33 19.16 9.14
CA LYS A 211 -0.43 19.18 7.98
C LYS A 211 1.06 19.10 8.34
N ASN A 212 1.39 18.35 9.40
CA ASN A 212 2.78 18.13 9.80
C ASN A 212 3.47 16.99 9.01
N GLY A 213 2.71 16.30 8.16
CA GLY A 213 3.20 15.20 7.31
C GLY A 213 3.30 13.86 8.03
N ALA A 214 2.96 13.78 9.31
CA ALA A 214 2.95 12.57 10.11
C ALA A 214 1.52 12.27 10.55
N PHE A 215 1.17 10.98 10.59
CA PHE A 215 -0.14 10.55 11.09
C PHE A 215 -0.02 10.17 12.56
N ASP A 216 -0.73 10.90 13.44
CA ASP A 216 -0.64 10.74 14.88
C ASP A 216 -2.00 10.91 15.60
N LYS A 217 -1.97 10.94 16.94
CA LYS A 217 -3.17 11.02 17.81
C LYS A 217 -3.95 12.34 17.70
N THR A 218 -3.38 13.36 17.05
CA THR A 218 -4.02 14.67 16.87
C THR A 218 -4.84 14.73 15.59
N ASP A 219 -4.75 13.69 14.75
CA ASP A 219 -5.36 13.62 13.44
C ASP A 219 -6.78 13.04 13.48
N LYS A 220 -7.51 13.21 12.39
CA LYS A 220 -8.92 12.88 12.31
C LYS A 220 -9.18 11.61 11.54
N VAL A 221 -9.86 10.65 12.18
CA VAL A 221 -10.38 9.46 11.52
C VAL A 221 -11.72 9.75 10.86
N HIS A 222 -11.83 9.39 9.60
CA HIS A 222 -13.08 9.41 8.83
C HIS A 222 -13.60 7.98 8.64
N TYR A 223 -14.90 7.84 8.63
CA TYR A 223 -15.58 6.55 8.48
C TYR A 223 -16.49 6.61 7.26
N HIS A 224 -16.32 5.65 6.38
CA HIS A 224 -17.01 5.61 5.10
C HIS A 224 -17.65 4.25 4.87
N PHE A 225 -18.69 4.23 4.05
CA PHE A 225 -19.20 2.98 3.51
C PHE A 225 -19.73 3.15 2.07
N ILE A 226 -19.83 2.01 1.38
CA ILE A 226 -20.42 1.90 0.06
C ILE A 226 -21.41 0.74 0.07
N ASN A 227 -22.62 0.99 -0.45
CA ASN A 227 -23.56 -0.08 -0.74
C ASN A 227 -23.23 -0.70 -2.11
N LEU A 228 -22.64 -1.89 -2.09
CA LEU A 228 -22.22 -2.63 -3.28
C LEU A 228 -23.38 -3.34 -4.01
N GLN A 229 -24.62 -3.22 -3.55
CA GLN A 229 -25.81 -3.62 -4.32
C GLN A 229 -26.08 -2.63 -5.46
N ASN A 230 -25.67 -1.38 -5.28
CA ASN A 230 -25.75 -0.33 -6.29
C ASN A 230 -24.59 -0.46 -7.29
N LYS A 231 -24.80 0.00 -8.53
CA LYS A 231 -23.78 -0.06 -9.58
C LYS A 231 -22.85 1.16 -9.61
N ASP A 232 -23.17 2.20 -8.88
CA ASP A 232 -22.52 3.53 -8.93
C ASP A 232 -21.48 3.75 -7.84
N TRP A 233 -21.27 2.81 -6.91
CA TRP A 233 -20.27 2.84 -5.84
C TRP A 233 -20.14 4.21 -5.14
N LYS A 234 -21.28 4.78 -4.75
CA LYS A 234 -21.30 6.06 -4.07
C LYS A 234 -20.74 5.90 -2.65
N VAL A 235 -19.71 6.69 -2.34
CA VAL A 235 -19.15 6.77 -0.98
C VAL A 235 -20.04 7.61 -0.10
N GLU A 236 -20.36 7.11 1.09
CA GLU A 236 -21.13 7.81 2.12
C GLU A 236 -20.32 7.83 3.42
N GLU A 237 -20.36 8.97 4.11
CA GLU A 237 -19.75 9.11 5.44
C GLU A 237 -20.76 8.76 6.52
N TYR A 238 -20.26 8.25 7.67
CA TYR A 238 -21.04 8.03 8.86
C TYR A 238 -20.21 8.28 10.11
N SER A 239 -20.84 8.49 11.25
CA SER A 239 -20.19 8.84 12.50
C SER A 239 -20.52 7.80 13.56
N PRO A 240 -19.66 6.80 13.81
CA PRO A 240 -19.90 5.80 14.85
C PRO A 240 -19.50 6.29 16.25
N ILE A 241 -18.77 7.42 16.32
CA ILE A 241 -18.30 8.04 17.56
C ILE A 241 -18.91 9.44 17.62
N ASN A 242 -19.96 9.62 18.43
CA ASN A 242 -20.59 10.91 18.72
C ASN A 242 -20.43 11.23 20.20
#